data_8044f941220e589d8d9cf7cd63be61c5
#
_entry.id   8044f941220e589d8d9cf7cd63be61c5
#
_cell.length_a   1.000
_cell.length_b   1.000
_cell.length_c   1.000
_cell.angle_alpha   90.00
_cell.angle_beta   90.00
_cell.angle_gamma   90.00
#
_symmetry.space_group_name_H-M   'P 1'
#
loop_
_entity.id
_entity.type
_entity.pdbx_description
1 polymer ?
#
loop_
_entity_poly.entity_id
_entity_poly.type
_entity_poly.pdbx_seq_one_letter_code
_entity_poly.pdbx_strand_id
1 'polypeptide(L)'
;LSRTCSIDAAVDHLLQTIEGPIRMGLPLGLGKPNRLVNALYQRLRTLPERQLTLYTALSLGRPAAGGDLQRRFLEPFAERVFADYPELDYLHALRRDELPANIRVEEFYLQPGSLLDSAPAQQHYISCNYSHVARDINAKGVNAVAQLVARHPERPGKLSLACNPDITLDLLPMLEKRRAAGETIVAIGVVHDDLPYLPGDAEVEESVFDLLIDAPAESSRLFSTPNMPVNLQDHCIGLHASALVRDGGTLQIGIGSMGDALTAALLLRQRDNATYRALIDELGVRARWAETIERDGGLEPFRRGLYGCSEMFVPGLLALAEAGVLSRRVYPDEARQRAAERGEAPVEGGGVAARRLFPRSVGVLPAPARDVAGRARRDRHDRHRLRQQPVPPGRAEASAAARRALHQQRLHRDPARRRGRRPAGGRPGAQWRRRAVQLRRPGSRAGGRTFDPDAA
;
A
#
# COMPACT_ATOMS: atom_id res chain seq x y z
N LEU A 1 20.56 24.21 9.98
CA LEU A 1 19.69 23.72 11.07
C LEU A 1 18.26 24.06 10.72
N SER A 2 17.38 23.07 10.67
CA SER A 2 15.95 23.28 10.48
C SER A 2 15.37 24.10 11.64
N ARG A 3 14.42 24.97 11.32
CA ARG A 3 13.76 25.80 12.33
C ARG A 3 12.51 25.06 12.84
N THR A 4 12.48 24.71 14.13
CA THR A 4 11.27 24.15 14.76
C THR A 4 10.20 25.21 14.93
N CYS A 5 8.94 24.92 14.53
CA CYS A 5 7.84 25.86 14.56
C CYS A 5 6.48 25.15 14.76
N SER A 6 5.41 25.93 14.99
CA SER A 6 4.03 25.45 14.96
C SER A 6 3.50 25.34 13.52
N ILE A 7 2.33 24.72 13.35
CA ILE A 7 1.65 24.64 12.04
C ILE A 7 1.34 26.04 11.51
N ASP A 8 0.80 26.95 12.34
CA ASP A 8 0.47 28.30 11.90
C ASP A 8 1.70 29.08 11.49
N ALA A 9 2.80 28.97 12.25
CA ALA A 9 4.07 29.61 11.90
C ALA A 9 4.66 29.06 10.61
N ALA A 10 4.47 27.76 10.31
CA ALA A 10 4.89 27.17 9.04
C ALA A 10 4.07 27.69 7.85
N VAL A 11 2.75 27.84 8.04
CA VAL A 11 1.86 28.44 7.02
C VAL A 11 2.24 29.91 6.78
N ASP A 12 2.46 30.69 7.84
CA ASP A 12 2.89 32.08 7.71
C ASP A 12 4.23 32.19 6.99
N HIS A 13 5.19 31.33 7.31
CA HIS A 13 6.48 31.28 6.62
C HIS A 13 6.34 30.95 5.13
N LEU A 14 5.49 29.97 4.77
CA LEU A 14 5.21 29.65 3.35
C LEU A 14 4.69 30.88 2.60
N LEU A 15 3.73 31.61 3.20
CA LEU A 15 3.12 32.80 2.57
C LEU A 15 4.08 33.98 2.45
N GLN A 16 5.01 34.13 3.40
CA GLN A 16 6.04 35.18 3.37
C GLN A 16 7.18 34.86 2.42
N THR A 17 7.57 33.58 2.33
CA THR A 17 8.74 33.15 1.56
C THR A 17 8.42 32.94 0.08
N ILE A 18 7.24 32.39 -0.22
CA ILE A 18 6.81 32.16 -1.61
C ILE A 18 5.84 33.29 -2.01
N GLU A 19 6.34 34.32 -2.67
CA GLU A 19 5.52 35.46 -3.10
C GLU A 19 4.47 35.10 -4.16
N GLY A 20 4.78 34.17 -5.04
CA GLY A 20 3.93 33.70 -6.12
C GLY A 20 2.98 32.55 -5.74
N PRO A 21 2.50 31.79 -6.73
CA PRO A 21 1.68 30.60 -6.51
C PRO A 21 2.42 29.55 -5.70
N ILE A 22 1.77 29.03 -4.66
CA ILE A 22 2.27 27.89 -3.89
C ILE A 22 1.90 26.61 -4.62
N ARG A 23 2.91 25.81 -4.98
CA ARG A 23 2.76 24.50 -5.63
C ARG A 23 3.37 23.46 -4.72
N MET A 24 2.51 22.80 -3.93
CA MET A 24 2.93 21.89 -2.87
C MET A 24 2.84 20.43 -3.32
N GLY A 25 3.97 19.73 -3.28
CA GLY A 25 4.05 18.28 -3.43
C GLY A 25 3.81 17.58 -2.10
N LEU A 26 2.92 16.58 -2.10
CA LEU A 26 2.55 15.81 -0.92
C LEU A 26 2.69 14.32 -1.20
N PRO A 27 3.16 13.51 -0.24
CA PRO A 27 3.24 12.07 -0.39
C PRO A 27 1.85 11.43 -0.47
N LEU A 28 1.83 10.19 -0.88
CA LEU A 28 0.64 9.35 -0.93
C LEU A 28 0.19 8.95 0.49
N GLY A 29 -1.11 8.98 0.73
CA GLY A 29 -1.73 8.35 1.91
C GLY A 29 -1.19 8.83 3.25
N LEU A 30 -0.61 7.89 4.01
CA LEU A 30 -0.21 8.10 5.43
C LEU A 30 0.96 9.08 5.63
N GLY A 31 1.77 9.34 4.62
CA GLY A 31 2.86 10.31 4.72
C GLY A 31 2.41 11.76 4.64
N LYS A 32 1.14 12.01 4.34
CA LYS A 32 0.57 13.35 4.15
C LYS A 32 0.31 14.03 5.50
N PRO A 33 0.83 15.24 5.72
CA PRO A 33 0.60 15.99 6.97
C PRO A 33 -0.75 16.73 6.91
N ASN A 34 -1.85 15.99 7.10
CA ASN A 34 -3.21 16.50 6.88
C ASN A 34 -3.53 17.78 7.65
N ARG A 35 -3.08 17.92 8.90
CA ARG A 35 -3.33 19.13 9.72
C ARG A 35 -2.66 20.36 9.13
N LEU A 36 -1.42 20.24 8.67
CA LEU A 36 -0.71 21.33 7.98
C LEU A 36 -1.41 21.68 6.66
N VAL A 37 -1.81 20.66 5.89
CA VAL A 37 -2.52 20.85 4.62
C VAL A 37 -3.86 21.54 4.85
N ASN A 38 -4.60 21.16 5.89
CA ASN A 38 -5.86 21.82 6.26
C ASN A 38 -5.64 23.27 6.69
N ALA A 39 -4.64 23.54 7.52
CA ALA A 39 -4.32 24.91 7.95
C ALA A 39 -3.95 25.80 6.74
N LEU A 40 -3.14 25.30 5.83
CA LEU A 40 -2.81 26.02 4.59
C LEU A 40 -4.04 26.24 3.71
N TYR A 41 -4.88 25.20 3.53
CA TYR A 41 -6.13 25.30 2.78
C TYR A 41 -7.08 26.35 3.40
N GLN A 42 -7.31 26.31 4.71
CA GLN A 42 -8.18 27.25 5.40
C GLN A 42 -7.67 28.69 5.31
N ARG A 43 -6.36 28.89 5.39
CA ARG A 43 -5.75 30.22 5.23
C ARG A 43 -5.95 30.73 3.80
N LEU A 44 -5.66 29.94 2.78
CA LEU A 44 -5.70 30.39 1.37
C LEU A 44 -7.11 30.53 0.80
N ARG A 45 -8.10 29.82 1.34
CA ARG A 45 -9.49 30.02 0.93
C ARG A 45 -10.01 31.44 1.27
N THR A 46 -9.38 32.13 2.21
CA THR A 46 -9.71 33.50 2.59
C THR A 46 -8.85 34.57 1.88
N LEU A 47 -7.92 34.13 1.02
CA LEU A 47 -6.98 34.96 0.27
C LEU A 47 -7.08 34.64 -1.23
N PRO A 48 -8.14 35.14 -1.92
CA PRO A 48 -8.43 34.75 -3.32
C PRO A 48 -7.34 35.18 -4.32
N GLU A 49 -6.50 36.15 -3.96
CA GLU A 49 -5.36 36.63 -4.75
C GLU A 49 -4.18 35.65 -4.67
N ARG A 50 -4.14 34.74 -3.69
CA ARG A 50 -3.06 33.78 -3.50
C ARG A 50 -3.48 32.42 -4.06
N GLN A 51 -2.67 31.87 -4.95
CA GLN A 51 -2.95 30.60 -5.60
C GLN A 51 -2.29 29.42 -4.89
N LEU A 52 -3.02 28.32 -4.76
CA LEU A 52 -2.53 27.05 -4.24
C LEU A 52 -2.77 25.92 -5.25
N THR A 53 -1.74 25.15 -5.55
CA THR A 53 -1.89 23.85 -6.22
C THR A 53 -1.32 22.75 -5.34
N LEU A 54 -2.13 21.77 -5.02
CA LEU A 54 -1.70 20.56 -4.29
C LEU A 54 -1.47 19.42 -5.29
N TYR A 55 -0.24 18.94 -5.38
CA TYR A 55 0.10 17.72 -6.08
C TYR A 55 0.12 16.57 -5.08
N THR A 56 -0.81 15.64 -5.18
CA THR A 56 -1.02 14.63 -4.15
C THR A 56 -1.57 13.33 -4.74
N ALA A 57 -1.78 12.35 -3.89
CA ALA A 57 -2.45 11.11 -4.26
C ALA A 57 -3.16 10.50 -3.07
N LEU A 58 -4.15 9.66 -3.36
CA LEU A 58 -4.90 8.89 -2.39
C LEU A 58 -5.37 9.76 -1.21
N SER A 59 -6.18 10.78 -1.55
CA SER A 59 -6.85 11.59 -0.55
C SER A 59 -7.93 10.75 0.12
N LEU A 60 -7.59 10.23 1.30
CA LEU A 60 -8.48 9.36 2.08
C LEU A 60 -9.48 10.19 2.88
N GLY A 61 -10.73 9.77 2.86
CA GLY A 61 -11.78 10.32 3.70
C GLY A 61 -12.58 9.20 4.35
N ARG A 62 -13.20 9.49 5.48
CA ARG A 62 -14.11 8.54 6.14
C ARG A 62 -15.27 8.19 5.21
N PRO A 63 -15.73 6.93 5.21
CA PRO A 63 -16.90 6.56 4.46
C PRO A 63 -18.12 7.30 4.99
N ALA A 64 -18.84 8.00 4.11
CA ALA A 64 -20.08 8.69 4.47
C ALA A 64 -21.27 7.73 4.36
N ALA A 65 -22.17 7.78 5.35
CA ALA A 65 -23.41 7.00 5.34
C ALA A 65 -24.55 7.80 4.72
N GLY A 66 -25.28 7.21 3.79
CA GLY A 66 -26.45 7.82 3.14
C GLY A 66 -27.75 7.72 3.97
N GLY A 67 -27.76 6.99 5.08
CA GLY A 67 -28.91 6.81 5.94
C GLY A 67 -28.60 6.22 7.31
N ASP A 68 -29.59 6.18 8.20
CA ASP A 68 -29.40 5.76 9.59
C ASP A 68 -28.92 4.31 9.75
N LEU A 69 -29.49 3.38 9.00
CA LEU A 69 -29.07 1.98 9.04
C LEU A 69 -27.63 1.80 8.54
N GLN A 70 -27.28 2.47 7.47
CA GLN A 70 -25.92 2.45 6.92
C GLN A 70 -24.93 3.10 7.90
N ARG A 71 -25.30 4.18 8.57
CA ARG A 71 -24.49 4.85 9.59
C ARG A 71 -24.19 3.89 10.75
N ARG A 72 -25.19 3.21 11.32
CA ARG A 72 -25.01 2.24 12.40
C ARG A 72 -24.03 1.11 12.05
N PHE A 73 -23.98 0.73 10.78
CA PHE A 73 -23.03 -0.28 10.29
C PHE A 73 -21.63 0.27 10.04
N LEU A 74 -21.53 1.44 9.40
CA LEU A 74 -20.24 2.03 9.00
C LEU A 74 -19.52 2.73 10.14
N GLU A 75 -20.22 3.32 11.08
CA GLU A 75 -19.63 4.13 12.16
C GLU A 75 -18.65 3.34 13.03
N PRO A 76 -18.98 2.13 13.55
CA PRO A 76 -18.02 1.32 14.32
C PRO A 76 -16.80 0.89 13.47
N PHE A 77 -16.99 0.70 12.18
CA PHE A 77 -15.88 0.41 11.24
C PHE A 77 -15.00 1.65 11.04
N ALA A 78 -15.61 2.79 10.77
CA ALA A 78 -14.90 4.05 10.56
C ALA A 78 -14.12 4.48 11.82
N GLU A 79 -14.71 4.36 13.01
CA GLU A 79 -14.03 4.63 14.28
C GLU A 79 -12.82 3.72 14.50
N ARG A 80 -12.94 2.44 14.18
CA ARG A 80 -11.84 1.48 14.34
C ARG A 80 -10.70 1.71 13.35
N VAL A 81 -11.03 2.06 12.09
CA VAL A 81 -10.06 2.18 10.99
C VAL A 81 -9.43 3.56 10.95
N PHE A 82 -10.22 4.60 11.10
CA PHE A 82 -9.78 5.99 10.96
C PHE A 82 -9.45 6.63 12.31
N ALA A 83 -10.02 6.15 13.44
CA ALA A 83 -9.85 6.74 14.76
C ALA A 83 -10.03 8.27 14.75
N ASP A 84 -9.03 9.01 15.19
CA ASP A 84 -8.92 10.45 15.18
C ASP A 84 -8.21 11.02 13.93
N TYR A 85 -8.13 10.24 12.84
CA TYR A 85 -7.55 10.67 11.57
C TYR A 85 -8.14 11.99 11.09
N PRO A 86 -7.34 13.05 10.93
CA PRO A 86 -7.83 14.34 10.47
C PRO A 86 -8.20 14.24 8.99
N GLU A 87 -9.47 14.43 8.67
CA GLU A 87 -9.94 14.45 7.30
C GLU A 87 -9.37 15.67 6.55
N LEU A 88 -9.32 15.56 5.24
CA LEU A 88 -8.81 16.61 4.37
C LEU A 88 -9.94 17.56 3.98
N ASP A 89 -9.85 18.81 4.41
CA ASP A 89 -10.89 19.83 4.16
C ASP A 89 -11.11 20.06 2.67
N TYR A 90 -10.04 20.07 1.87
CA TYR A 90 -10.18 20.21 0.42
C TYR A 90 -10.90 19.04 -0.24
N LEU A 91 -10.84 17.83 0.36
CA LEU A 91 -11.53 16.65 -0.18
C LEU A 91 -13.03 16.78 -0.03
N HIS A 92 -13.51 17.36 1.08
CA HIS A 92 -14.92 17.65 1.27
C HIS A 92 -15.42 18.68 0.25
N ALA A 93 -14.64 19.74 0.03
CA ALA A 93 -14.96 20.76 -0.98
C ALA A 93 -14.92 20.18 -2.41
N LEU A 94 -13.94 19.33 -2.72
CA LEU A 94 -13.80 18.69 -4.02
C LEU A 94 -14.98 17.76 -4.34
N ARG A 95 -15.50 17.04 -3.34
CA ARG A 95 -16.69 16.17 -3.48
C ARG A 95 -17.98 16.93 -3.73
N ARG A 96 -18.07 18.17 -3.26
CA ARG A 96 -19.25 19.04 -3.42
C ARG A 96 -19.14 20.04 -4.54
N ASP A 97 -18.01 20.00 -5.28
CA ASP A 97 -17.69 21.00 -6.32
C ASP A 97 -17.63 22.44 -5.77
N GLU A 98 -17.12 22.59 -4.54
CA GLU A 98 -17.05 23.84 -3.79
C GLU A 98 -15.59 24.32 -3.58
N LEU A 99 -14.64 23.81 -4.37
CA LEU A 99 -13.26 24.28 -4.30
C LEU A 99 -13.17 25.75 -4.69
N PRO A 100 -12.53 26.63 -3.86
CA PRO A 100 -12.26 28.00 -4.24
C PRO A 100 -11.46 28.08 -5.55
N ALA A 101 -11.77 29.07 -6.39
CA ALA A 101 -11.17 29.23 -7.73
C ALA A 101 -9.64 29.40 -7.71
N ASN A 102 -9.08 29.88 -6.60
CA ASN A 102 -7.64 30.02 -6.37
C ASN A 102 -6.95 28.74 -5.86
N ILE A 103 -7.71 27.65 -5.61
CA ILE A 103 -7.18 26.38 -5.09
C ILE A 103 -7.42 25.28 -6.12
N ARG A 104 -6.35 24.54 -6.44
CA ARG A 104 -6.38 23.39 -7.34
C ARG A 104 -5.80 22.18 -6.66
N VAL A 105 -6.41 21.01 -6.87
CA VAL A 105 -5.92 19.70 -6.42
C VAL A 105 -5.67 18.84 -7.64
N GLU A 106 -4.45 18.39 -7.83
CA GLU A 106 -4.03 17.50 -8.91
C GLU A 106 -3.56 16.19 -8.29
N GLU A 107 -4.35 15.13 -8.44
CA GLU A 107 -3.99 13.81 -7.91
C GLU A 107 -3.35 12.94 -9.00
N PHE A 108 -2.26 12.26 -8.63
CA PHE A 108 -1.60 11.26 -9.50
C PHE A 108 -2.05 9.82 -9.19
N TYR A 109 -2.89 9.61 -8.18
CA TYR A 109 -3.56 8.35 -7.90
C TYR A 109 -4.85 8.61 -7.10
N LEU A 110 -5.98 8.20 -7.66
CA LEU A 110 -7.29 8.27 -7.01
C LEU A 110 -7.66 6.90 -6.43
N GLN A 111 -8.34 6.90 -5.30
CA GLN A 111 -8.99 5.68 -4.82
C GLN A 111 -9.99 5.22 -5.88
N PRO A 112 -9.94 3.96 -6.34
CA PRO A 112 -10.86 3.45 -7.35
C PRO A 112 -12.33 3.69 -6.98
N GLY A 113 -13.08 4.27 -7.91
CA GLY A 113 -14.49 4.59 -7.70
C GLY A 113 -14.78 5.84 -6.87
N SER A 114 -13.74 6.53 -6.34
CA SER A 114 -13.93 7.82 -5.67
C SER A 114 -13.96 8.98 -6.67
N LEU A 115 -14.61 10.08 -6.30
CA LEU A 115 -14.60 11.33 -7.06
C LEU A 115 -15.09 11.20 -8.54
N LEU A 116 -15.91 10.18 -8.84
CA LEU A 116 -16.46 9.99 -10.20
C LEU A 116 -17.32 11.16 -10.63
N ASP A 117 -18.05 11.76 -9.69
CA ASP A 117 -18.98 12.89 -9.95
C ASP A 117 -18.30 14.26 -9.82
N SER A 118 -16.99 14.30 -9.50
CA SER A 118 -16.24 15.55 -9.39
C SER A 118 -15.54 15.89 -10.70
N ALA A 119 -16.09 16.84 -11.46
CA ALA A 119 -15.47 17.31 -12.71
C ALA A 119 -14.05 17.86 -12.50
N PRO A 120 -13.76 18.68 -11.47
CA PRO A 120 -12.38 19.13 -11.20
C PRO A 120 -11.41 17.96 -10.93
N ALA A 121 -11.81 16.95 -10.17
CA ALA A 121 -10.95 15.80 -9.89
C ALA A 121 -10.63 15.02 -11.17
N GLN A 122 -11.61 14.84 -12.06
CA GLN A 122 -11.42 14.14 -13.34
C GLN A 122 -10.54 14.94 -14.30
N GLN A 123 -10.71 16.26 -14.38
CA GLN A 123 -9.95 17.13 -15.28
C GLN A 123 -8.51 17.33 -14.84
N HIS A 124 -8.24 17.32 -13.54
CA HIS A 124 -6.93 17.61 -12.96
C HIS A 124 -6.15 16.36 -12.53
N TYR A 125 -6.59 15.17 -12.97
CA TYR A 125 -5.87 13.93 -12.74
C TYR A 125 -4.56 13.90 -13.53
N ILE A 126 -3.45 13.58 -12.84
CA ILE A 126 -2.13 13.41 -13.46
C ILE A 126 -1.98 11.95 -13.87
N SER A 127 -2.20 11.65 -15.14
CA SER A 127 -2.00 10.30 -15.69
C SER A 127 -0.51 10.04 -15.92
N CYS A 128 0.13 9.34 -14.99
CA CYS A 128 1.56 8.99 -15.08
C CYS A 128 1.83 7.65 -14.41
N ASN A 129 2.98 7.06 -14.73
CA ASN A 129 3.51 5.98 -13.91
C ASN A 129 3.98 6.54 -12.57
N TYR A 130 3.76 5.81 -11.49
CA TYR A 130 4.17 6.23 -10.15
C TYR A 130 5.66 6.59 -10.03
N SER A 131 6.53 5.87 -10.74
CA SER A 131 7.96 6.18 -10.85
C SER A 131 8.29 7.52 -11.51
N HIS A 132 7.34 8.11 -12.22
CA HIS A 132 7.53 9.39 -12.92
C HIS A 132 6.94 10.58 -12.15
N VAL A 133 6.21 10.36 -11.07
CA VAL A 133 5.51 11.42 -10.34
C VAL A 133 6.46 12.54 -9.92
N ALA A 134 7.58 12.24 -9.27
CA ALA A 134 8.53 13.26 -8.83
C ALA A 134 9.04 14.12 -10.00
N ARG A 135 9.36 13.51 -11.14
CA ARG A 135 9.74 14.21 -12.37
C ARG A 135 8.63 15.13 -12.87
N ASP A 136 7.42 14.57 -12.93
CA ASP A 136 6.29 15.27 -13.55
C ASP A 136 5.81 16.46 -12.70
N ILE A 137 5.74 16.32 -11.36
CA ILE A 137 5.39 17.44 -10.49
C ILE A 137 6.54 18.47 -10.38
N ASN A 138 7.80 18.02 -10.50
CA ASN A 138 8.92 18.95 -10.61
C ASN A 138 8.83 19.79 -11.88
N ALA A 139 8.49 19.17 -13.03
CA ALA A 139 8.26 19.89 -14.30
C ALA A 139 7.06 20.85 -14.23
N LYS A 140 6.08 20.60 -13.36
CA LYS A 140 4.95 21.50 -13.08
C LYS A 140 5.34 22.65 -12.13
N GLY A 141 6.60 22.74 -11.72
CA GLY A 141 7.13 23.84 -10.92
C GLY A 141 6.76 23.76 -9.44
N VAL A 142 6.69 22.54 -8.86
CA VAL A 142 6.52 22.38 -7.40
C VAL A 142 7.61 23.18 -6.67
N ASN A 143 7.22 24.00 -5.68
CA ASN A 143 8.11 24.90 -4.92
C ASN A 143 7.95 24.75 -3.40
N ALA A 144 7.05 23.87 -2.97
CA ALA A 144 6.94 23.47 -1.58
C ALA A 144 6.77 21.95 -1.50
N VAL A 145 7.29 21.32 -0.45
CA VAL A 145 7.05 19.92 -0.13
C VAL A 145 6.76 19.78 1.36
N ALA A 146 5.81 18.93 1.72
CA ALA A 146 5.52 18.66 3.12
C ALA A 146 5.28 17.16 3.34
N GLN A 147 5.85 16.62 4.44
CA GLN A 147 5.79 15.20 4.74
C GLN A 147 5.79 14.91 6.23
N LEU A 148 5.04 13.86 6.64
CA LEU A 148 5.19 13.28 7.96
C LEU A 148 6.51 12.51 8.07
N VAL A 149 7.22 12.69 9.18
CA VAL A 149 8.50 12.06 9.47
C VAL A 149 8.54 11.45 10.87
N ALA A 150 9.36 10.40 11.05
CA ALA A 150 9.65 9.83 12.36
C ALA A 150 11.02 10.29 12.85
N ARG A 151 11.17 10.60 14.16
CA ARG A 151 12.48 10.86 14.77
C ARG A 151 13.24 9.56 15.02
N HIS A 152 14.55 9.62 14.90
CA HIS A 152 15.40 8.52 15.38
C HIS A 152 15.38 8.49 16.92
N PRO A 153 15.17 7.31 17.54
CA PRO A 153 15.05 7.23 18.99
C PRO A 153 16.33 7.62 19.76
N GLU A 154 17.50 7.45 19.14
CA GLU A 154 18.80 7.61 19.80
C GLU A 154 19.77 8.57 19.09
N ARG A 155 19.49 8.95 17.84
CA ARG A 155 20.38 9.82 17.04
C ARG A 155 19.67 11.13 16.71
N PRO A 156 19.94 12.24 17.46
CA PRO A 156 19.44 13.56 17.12
C PRO A 156 19.88 13.98 15.70
N GLY A 157 19.02 14.73 15.03
CA GLY A 157 19.27 15.20 13.66
C GLY A 157 19.00 14.19 12.55
N LYS A 158 18.62 12.95 12.90
CA LYS A 158 18.17 11.92 11.95
C LYS A 158 16.68 11.74 11.98
N LEU A 159 16.08 11.82 10.79
CA LEU A 159 14.66 11.59 10.55
C LEU A 159 14.47 10.41 9.61
N SER A 160 13.28 9.85 9.61
CA SER A 160 12.87 8.85 8.65
C SER A 160 11.57 9.27 7.97
N LEU A 161 11.52 9.15 6.65
CA LEU A 161 10.30 9.30 5.86
C LEU A 161 9.30 8.16 6.09
N ALA A 162 9.65 7.23 6.96
CA ALA A 162 8.83 6.14 7.47
C ALA A 162 8.16 5.31 6.36
N CYS A 163 6.81 5.21 6.38
CA CYS A 163 6.10 4.37 5.44
C CYS A 163 5.91 4.97 4.04
N ASN A 164 6.16 6.25 3.86
CA ASN A 164 5.90 6.93 2.59
C ASN A 164 7.09 7.77 2.10
N PRO A 165 8.27 7.16 1.82
CA PRO A 165 9.36 7.87 1.17
C PRO A 165 9.08 8.18 -0.30
N ASP A 166 7.96 7.73 -0.80
CA ASP A 166 7.52 7.58 -2.18
C ASP A 166 8.07 8.65 -3.15
N ILE A 167 7.43 9.81 -3.25
CA ILE A 167 7.88 10.86 -4.17
C ILE A 167 9.02 11.69 -3.59
N THR A 168 9.10 11.81 -2.28
CA THR A 168 9.97 12.79 -1.58
C THR A 168 11.45 12.51 -1.82
N LEU A 169 11.86 11.24 -1.77
CA LEU A 169 13.28 10.87 -2.02
C LEU A 169 13.78 11.26 -3.41
N ASP A 170 12.92 11.11 -4.44
CA ASP A 170 13.33 11.50 -5.80
C ASP A 170 13.16 12.99 -6.04
N LEU A 171 12.20 13.60 -5.35
CA LEU A 171 11.88 15.02 -5.53
C LEU A 171 12.91 15.95 -4.87
N LEU A 172 13.33 15.65 -3.63
CA LEU A 172 14.27 16.50 -2.88
C LEU A 172 15.55 16.84 -3.66
N PRO A 173 16.25 15.89 -4.30
CA PRO A 173 17.43 16.24 -5.11
C PRO A 173 17.13 17.12 -6.32
N MET A 174 15.93 17.03 -6.88
CA MET A 174 15.51 17.90 -7.99
C MET A 174 15.24 19.31 -7.51
N LEU A 175 14.57 19.43 -6.35
CA LEU A 175 14.31 20.72 -5.71
C LEU A 175 15.60 21.41 -5.28
N GLU A 176 16.57 20.67 -4.73
CA GLU A 176 17.86 21.23 -4.34
C GLU A 176 18.64 21.82 -5.52
N LYS A 177 18.61 21.16 -6.68
CA LYS A 177 19.18 21.71 -7.91
C LYS A 177 18.53 23.04 -8.32
N ARG A 178 17.21 23.15 -8.18
CA ARG A 178 16.47 24.37 -8.51
C ARG A 178 16.73 25.47 -7.47
N ARG A 179 16.84 25.10 -6.19
CA ARG A 179 17.24 26.00 -5.11
C ARG A 179 18.64 26.59 -5.37
N ALA A 180 19.60 25.74 -5.76
CA ALA A 180 20.94 26.16 -6.14
C ALA A 180 20.96 27.07 -7.38
N ALA A 181 19.94 27.00 -8.24
CA ALA A 181 19.74 27.90 -9.37
C ALA A 181 18.99 29.20 -9.01
N GLY A 182 18.69 29.42 -7.73
CA GLY A 182 18.08 30.67 -7.23
C GLY A 182 16.54 30.61 -7.08
N GLU A 183 15.93 29.45 -7.25
CA GLU A 183 14.49 29.34 -7.02
C GLU A 183 14.16 29.22 -5.53
N THR A 184 13.05 29.84 -5.13
CA THR A 184 12.53 29.76 -3.77
C THR A 184 11.83 28.41 -3.57
N ILE A 185 12.39 27.57 -2.71
CA ILE A 185 11.86 26.23 -2.38
C ILE A 185 11.73 26.12 -0.87
N VAL A 186 10.63 25.56 -0.39
CA VAL A 186 10.38 25.31 1.04
C VAL A 186 10.06 23.83 1.28
N ALA A 187 10.84 23.16 2.11
CA ALA A 187 10.65 21.79 2.54
C ALA A 187 10.23 21.74 4.02
N ILE A 188 9.12 21.04 4.33
CA ILE A 188 8.56 20.96 5.68
C ILE A 188 8.47 19.51 6.12
N GLY A 189 9.14 19.19 7.23
CA GLY A 189 8.96 17.92 7.94
C GLY A 189 7.95 18.10 9.08
N VAL A 190 7.02 17.17 9.23
CA VAL A 190 6.10 17.15 10.37
C VAL A 190 6.33 15.88 11.15
N VAL A 191 6.83 16.00 12.36
CA VAL A 191 7.14 14.86 13.24
C VAL A 191 5.84 14.21 13.69
N HIS A 192 5.81 12.87 13.64
CA HIS A 192 4.64 12.10 14.05
C HIS A 192 5.06 10.90 14.91
N ASP A 193 4.53 10.82 16.12
CA ASP A 193 4.96 9.84 17.13
C ASP A 193 4.60 8.39 16.80
N ASP A 194 3.47 8.17 16.09
CA ASP A 194 3.03 6.82 15.70
C ASP A 194 3.79 6.27 14.47
N LEU A 195 4.57 7.09 13.76
CA LEU A 195 5.33 6.62 12.62
C LEU A 195 6.50 5.75 13.08
N PRO A 196 6.65 4.53 12.54
CA PRO A 196 7.84 3.72 12.81
C PRO A 196 9.07 4.37 12.19
N TYR A 197 10.14 4.48 12.95
CA TYR A 197 11.44 4.83 12.36
C TYR A 197 11.94 3.66 11.50
N LEU A 198 12.30 3.95 10.29
CA LEU A 198 12.79 2.99 9.33
C LEU A 198 14.12 3.47 8.77
N PRO A 199 15.18 2.68 8.99
CA PRO A 199 16.51 2.98 8.52
C PRO A 199 16.65 2.74 7.00
N GLY A 200 17.84 3.00 6.48
CA GLY A 200 18.18 2.83 5.07
C GLY A 200 17.79 4.05 4.26
N ASP A 201 17.29 3.88 3.03
CA ASP A 201 16.98 5.00 2.14
C ASP A 201 15.85 5.92 2.63
N ALA A 202 15.01 5.44 3.57
CA ALA A 202 14.03 6.29 4.22
C ALA A 202 14.63 7.24 5.26
N GLU A 203 15.88 7.00 5.69
CA GLU A 203 16.58 7.88 6.64
C GLU A 203 17.13 9.11 5.91
N VAL A 204 16.82 10.27 6.45
CA VAL A 204 17.28 11.56 5.94
C VAL A 204 17.84 12.42 7.08
N GLU A 205 18.71 13.37 6.74
CA GLU A 205 19.15 14.38 7.70
C GLU A 205 18.01 15.36 7.97
N GLU A 206 17.91 15.86 9.19
CA GLU A 206 16.94 16.89 9.54
C GLU A 206 17.12 18.16 8.69
N SER A 207 18.36 18.47 8.30
CA SER A 207 18.72 19.61 7.47
C SER A 207 18.13 19.62 6.05
N VAL A 208 17.53 18.50 5.61
CA VAL A 208 16.79 18.44 4.33
C VAL A 208 15.50 19.26 4.38
N PHE A 209 15.00 19.55 5.58
CA PHE A 209 13.82 20.36 5.81
C PHE A 209 14.19 21.75 6.31
N ASP A 210 13.60 22.77 5.71
CA ASP A 210 13.76 24.17 6.15
C ASP A 210 13.02 24.42 7.47
N LEU A 211 11.86 23.78 7.59
CA LEU A 211 11.01 23.82 8.79
C LEU A 211 10.74 22.41 9.31
N LEU A 212 10.74 22.27 10.61
CA LEU A 212 10.33 21.08 11.31
C LEU A 212 9.19 21.39 12.28
N ILE A 213 8.04 20.83 12.05
CA ILE A 213 6.91 20.91 12.97
C ILE A 213 7.02 19.73 13.92
N ASP A 214 7.24 20.01 15.20
CA ASP A 214 7.34 19.01 16.27
C ASP A 214 6.31 19.34 17.35
N ALA A 215 5.09 18.86 17.13
CA ALA A 215 3.95 19.13 17.99
C ALA A 215 3.27 17.81 18.37
N PRO A 216 3.74 17.09 19.41
CA PRO A 216 3.18 15.80 19.83
C PRO A 216 1.68 15.85 20.11
N ALA A 217 1.18 16.96 20.63
CA ALA A 217 -0.26 17.15 20.88
C ALA A 217 -1.11 17.15 19.61
N GLU A 218 -0.49 17.34 18.44
CA GLU A 218 -1.15 17.31 17.16
C GLU A 218 -1.01 15.97 16.43
N SER A 219 -0.26 15.02 16.99
CA SER A 219 -0.18 13.66 16.49
C SER A 219 -1.54 12.97 16.65
N SER A 220 -2.13 12.54 15.57
CA SER A 220 -3.33 11.71 15.55
C SER A 220 -2.94 10.24 15.38
N ARG A 221 -3.84 9.31 15.66
CA ARG A 221 -3.61 7.91 15.27
C ARG A 221 -3.47 7.79 13.77
N LEU A 222 -2.49 7.00 13.34
CA LEU A 222 -2.34 6.70 11.94
C LEU A 222 -3.47 5.77 11.48
N PHE A 223 -3.97 6.05 10.30
CA PHE A 223 -4.88 5.17 9.58
C PHE A 223 -4.25 3.79 9.37
N SER A 224 -5.02 2.73 9.62
CA SER A 224 -4.61 1.35 9.32
C SER A 224 -5.46 0.75 8.22
N THR A 225 -4.82 0.04 7.29
CA THR A 225 -5.56 -0.72 6.28
C THR A 225 -6.37 -1.83 6.95
N PRO A 226 -7.65 -2.00 6.59
CA PRO A 226 -8.46 -3.08 7.14
C PRO A 226 -7.92 -4.45 6.67
N ASN A 227 -7.73 -5.37 7.61
CA ASN A 227 -7.41 -6.75 7.28
C ASN A 227 -8.68 -7.45 6.79
N MET A 228 -8.68 -7.89 5.53
CA MET A 228 -9.77 -8.68 4.97
C MET A 228 -9.59 -10.15 5.36
N PRO A 229 -10.69 -10.88 5.69
CA PRO A 229 -10.61 -12.31 5.92
C PRO A 229 -10.09 -13.03 4.67
N VAL A 230 -9.15 -13.95 4.85
CA VAL A 230 -8.65 -14.79 3.78
C VAL A 230 -9.62 -15.97 3.60
N ASN A 231 -10.24 -16.08 2.45
CA ASN A 231 -11.15 -17.18 2.13
C ASN A 231 -10.40 -18.41 1.60
N LEU A 232 -11.10 -19.53 1.43
CA LEU A 232 -10.50 -20.78 0.98
C LEU A 232 -9.92 -20.69 -0.45
N GLN A 233 -10.57 -19.92 -1.32
CA GLN A 233 -10.12 -19.72 -2.69
C GLN A 233 -8.78 -18.97 -2.71
N ASP A 234 -8.65 -17.92 -1.88
CA ASP A 234 -7.40 -17.17 -1.75
C ASP A 234 -6.27 -18.06 -1.22
N HIS A 235 -6.55 -18.93 -0.23
CA HIS A 235 -5.54 -19.89 0.25
C HIS A 235 -5.11 -20.87 -0.84
N CYS A 236 -6.03 -21.39 -1.66
CA CYS A 236 -5.69 -22.24 -2.79
C CYS A 236 -4.83 -21.49 -3.82
N ILE A 237 -5.18 -20.25 -4.15
CA ILE A 237 -4.39 -19.39 -5.04
C ILE A 237 -3.00 -19.13 -4.44
N GLY A 238 -2.94 -18.84 -3.13
CA GLY A 238 -1.68 -18.64 -2.41
C GLY A 238 -0.76 -19.87 -2.48
N LEU A 239 -1.31 -21.08 -2.33
CA LEU A 239 -0.57 -22.33 -2.49
C LEU A 239 -0.04 -22.51 -3.93
N HIS A 240 -0.86 -22.27 -4.95
CA HIS A 240 -0.41 -22.31 -6.34
C HIS A 240 0.71 -21.28 -6.61
N ALA A 241 0.51 -20.03 -6.19
CA ALA A 241 1.48 -18.96 -6.39
C ALA A 241 2.80 -19.20 -5.62
N SER A 242 2.72 -19.77 -4.42
CA SER A 242 3.92 -20.06 -3.60
C SER A 242 4.86 -21.09 -4.24
N ALA A 243 4.34 -21.99 -5.07
CA ALA A 243 5.13 -22.96 -5.81
C ALA A 243 6.00 -22.31 -6.90
N LEU A 244 5.64 -21.11 -7.36
CA LEU A 244 6.43 -20.33 -8.34
C LEU A 244 7.50 -19.45 -7.67
N VAL A 245 7.53 -19.39 -6.34
CA VAL A 245 8.51 -18.58 -5.61
C VAL A 245 9.80 -19.36 -5.46
N ARG A 246 10.84 -18.92 -6.18
CA ARG A 246 12.16 -19.53 -6.18
C ARG A 246 12.98 -19.13 -4.97
N ASP A 247 13.71 -20.06 -4.36
CA ASP A 247 14.70 -19.75 -3.31
C ASP A 247 15.81 -18.85 -3.87
N GLY A 248 16.16 -17.80 -3.17
CA GLY A 248 17.07 -16.75 -3.64
C GLY A 248 16.40 -15.72 -4.54
N GLY A 249 15.08 -15.77 -4.72
CA GLY A 249 14.32 -14.84 -5.55
C GLY A 249 14.00 -13.51 -4.87
N THR A 250 13.30 -12.65 -5.62
CA THR A 250 12.70 -11.40 -5.14
C THR A 250 11.18 -11.55 -5.16
N LEU A 251 10.52 -11.18 -4.06
CA LEU A 251 9.08 -11.29 -3.89
C LEU A 251 8.46 -9.94 -3.59
N GLN A 252 7.49 -9.54 -4.40
CA GLN A 252 6.64 -8.39 -4.11
C GLN A 252 5.31 -8.85 -3.54
N ILE A 253 4.93 -8.32 -2.39
CA ILE A 253 3.63 -8.56 -1.76
C ILE A 253 2.92 -7.23 -1.56
N GLY A 254 1.68 -7.15 -2.06
CA GLY A 254 0.79 -6.02 -1.84
C GLY A 254 -0.16 -6.24 -0.66
N ILE A 255 -1.01 -5.23 -0.40
CA ILE A 255 -2.08 -5.27 0.59
C ILE A 255 -3.22 -6.16 0.07
N GLY A 256 -3.83 -6.94 0.94
CA GLY A 256 -5.05 -7.69 0.67
C GLY A 256 -4.96 -9.18 0.96
N SER A 257 -6.11 -9.86 0.92
CA SER A 257 -6.26 -11.28 1.26
C SER A 257 -5.36 -12.22 0.44
N MET A 258 -5.12 -11.90 -0.82
CA MET A 258 -4.20 -12.66 -1.69
C MET A 258 -2.75 -12.60 -1.20
N GLY A 259 -2.27 -11.40 -0.79
CA GLY A 259 -0.94 -11.24 -0.20
C GLY A 259 -0.79 -12.01 1.11
N ASP A 260 -1.83 -11.98 1.94
CA ASP A 260 -1.88 -12.72 3.21
C ASP A 260 -1.91 -14.23 2.98
N ALA A 261 -2.67 -14.69 1.98
CA ALA A 261 -2.73 -16.10 1.59
C ALA A 261 -1.40 -16.62 1.06
N LEU A 262 -0.73 -15.85 0.21
CA LEU A 262 0.61 -16.19 -0.29
C LEU A 262 1.62 -16.23 0.86
N THR A 263 1.59 -15.25 1.74
CA THR A 263 2.43 -15.24 2.96
C THR A 263 2.22 -16.49 3.80
N ALA A 264 0.96 -16.87 4.05
CA ALA A 264 0.63 -18.06 4.83
C ALA A 264 1.18 -19.35 4.17
N ALA A 265 1.08 -19.46 2.83
CA ALA A 265 1.62 -20.59 2.08
C ALA A 265 3.17 -20.66 2.14
N LEU A 266 3.85 -19.50 2.04
CA LEU A 266 5.32 -19.43 2.14
C LEU A 266 5.81 -19.75 3.57
N LEU A 267 5.08 -19.29 4.59
CA LEU A 267 5.36 -19.63 5.98
C LEU A 267 5.18 -21.13 6.25
N LEU A 268 4.12 -21.73 5.68
CA LEU A 268 3.90 -23.18 5.77
C LEU A 268 5.00 -23.94 5.06
N ARG A 269 5.41 -23.52 3.86
CA ARG A 269 6.54 -24.10 3.12
C ARG A 269 7.82 -24.08 3.93
N GLN A 270 8.06 -23.02 4.71
CA GLN A 270 9.26 -22.87 5.53
C GLN A 270 9.23 -23.67 6.84
N ARG A 271 8.07 -23.67 7.53
CA ARG A 271 7.94 -24.19 8.89
C ARG A 271 7.50 -25.64 8.97
N ASP A 272 6.65 -26.06 8.01
CA ASP A 272 6.12 -27.42 7.90
C ASP A 272 6.01 -27.81 6.43
N ASN A 273 7.17 -28.13 5.86
CA ASN A 273 7.29 -28.45 4.44
C ASN A 273 6.54 -29.74 4.07
N ALA A 274 6.45 -30.69 5.00
CA ALA A 274 5.71 -31.93 4.75
C ALA A 274 4.24 -31.66 4.50
N THR A 275 3.57 -30.88 5.37
CA THR A 275 2.19 -30.47 5.20
C THR A 275 2.00 -29.59 3.93
N TYR A 276 2.95 -28.67 3.68
CA TYR A 276 2.92 -27.86 2.47
C TYR A 276 2.89 -28.71 1.19
N ARG A 277 3.83 -29.66 1.07
CA ARG A 277 3.93 -30.55 -0.10
C ARG A 277 2.71 -31.44 -0.24
N ALA A 278 2.17 -31.96 0.86
CA ALA A 278 0.93 -32.73 0.82
C ALA A 278 -0.24 -31.92 0.25
N LEU A 279 -0.40 -30.65 0.63
CA LEU A 279 -1.42 -29.78 0.08
C LEU A 279 -1.19 -29.45 -1.40
N ILE A 280 0.06 -29.21 -1.81
CA ILE A 280 0.44 -29.01 -3.21
C ILE A 280 0.07 -30.23 -4.07
N ASP A 281 0.29 -31.45 -3.55
CA ASP A 281 -0.05 -32.69 -4.24
C ASP A 281 -1.56 -32.94 -4.26
N GLU A 282 -2.27 -32.69 -3.16
CA GLU A 282 -3.73 -32.82 -3.08
C GLU A 282 -4.46 -31.87 -4.03
N LEU A 283 -3.94 -30.66 -4.22
CA LEU A 283 -4.45 -29.68 -5.19
C LEU A 283 -4.04 -30.00 -6.63
N GLY A 284 -3.19 -31.00 -6.85
CA GLY A 284 -2.69 -31.37 -8.17
C GLY A 284 -1.74 -30.35 -8.79
N VAL A 285 -1.18 -29.44 -7.99
CA VAL A 285 -0.30 -28.37 -8.46
C VAL A 285 0.96 -28.94 -9.10
N ARG A 286 1.63 -29.88 -8.39
CA ARG A 286 2.84 -30.52 -8.90
C ARG A 286 2.57 -31.32 -10.18
N ALA A 287 1.49 -32.11 -10.20
CA ALA A 287 1.14 -32.94 -11.36
C ALA A 287 0.87 -32.09 -12.61
N ARG A 288 0.29 -30.89 -12.43
CA ARG A 288 -0.08 -30.01 -13.56
C ARG A 288 1.05 -29.10 -14.02
N TRP A 289 1.92 -28.66 -13.11
CA TRP A 289 2.88 -27.59 -13.35
C TRP A 289 4.32 -27.98 -13.02
N ALA A 290 4.67 -29.29 -13.06
CA ALA A 290 6.00 -29.80 -12.69
C ALA A 290 7.13 -29.04 -13.37
N GLU A 291 7.10 -28.94 -14.69
CA GLU A 291 8.14 -28.25 -15.48
C GLU A 291 8.27 -26.77 -15.12
N THR A 292 7.14 -26.08 -14.89
CA THR A 292 7.16 -24.67 -14.52
C THR A 292 7.72 -24.46 -13.11
N ILE A 293 7.37 -25.35 -12.18
CA ILE A 293 7.87 -25.29 -10.79
C ILE A 293 9.38 -25.57 -10.76
N GLU A 294 9.86 -26.52 -11.55
CA GLU A 294 11.29 -26.85 -11.62
C GLU A 294 12.09 -25.71 -12.24
N ARG A 295 11.59 -25.12 -13.34
CA ARG A 295 12.28 -24.06 -14.04
C ARG A 295 12.26 -22.73 -13.27
N ASP A 296 11.11 -22.31 -12.74
CA ASP A 296 10.87 -20.95 -12.25
C ASP A 296 10.65 -20.87 -10.73
N GLY A 297 10.28 -21.96 -10.07
CA GLY A 297 9.82 -22.01 -8.70
C GLY A 297 10.61 -22.93 -7.76
N GLY A 298 9.86 -23.63 -6.91
CA GLY A 298 10.38 -24.65 -6.00
C GLY A 298 9.43 -24.98 -4.87
N LEU A 299 9.61 -26.14 -4.27
CA LEU A 299 8.76 -26.64 -3.18
C LEU A 299 9.51 -26.84 -1.85
N GLU A 300 10.84 -26.77 -1.88
CA GLU A 300 11.67 -26.96 -0.71
C GLU A 300 11.68 -25.72 0.21
N PRO A 301 12.02 -25.86 1.50
CA PRO A 301 12.24 -24.71 2.38
C PRO A 301 13.28 -23.75 1.80
N PHE A 302 13.16 -22.48 2.12
CA PHE A 302 14.11 -21.46 1.69
C PHE A 302 15.43 -21.62 2.45
N ARG A 303 16.54 -21.73 1.71
CA ARG A 303 17.90 -21.81 2.25
C ARG A 303 18.68 -20.51 2.02
N ARG A 304 18.59 -19.95 0.82
CA ARG A 304 19.16 -18.64 0.47
C ARG A 304 18.27 -17.49 0.95
N GLY A 305 16.99 -17.77 1.11
CA GLY A 305 15.98 -16.80 1.48
C GLY A 305 15.54 -15.92 0.32
N LEU A 306 14.60 -15.02 0.61
CA LEU A 306 14.04 -14.10 -0.35
C LEU A 306 14.44 -12.66 -0.02
N TYR A 307 14.43 -11.80 -1.04
CA TYR A 307 14.40 -10.35 -0.90
C TYR A 307 12.95 -9.85 -1.08
N GLY A 308 12.46 -9.06 -0.12
CA GLY A 308 11.08 -8.56 -0.13
C GLY A 308 10.95 -7.19 -0.78
N CYS A 309 9.86 -6.97 -1.53
CA CYS A 309 9.46 -5.67 -2.04
C CYS A 309 8.02 -5.39 -1.67
N SER A 310 7.67 -4.15 -1.37
CA SER A 310 6.29 -3.74 -1.13
C SER A 310 6.11 -2.24 -1.38
N GLU A 311 4.92 -1.87 -1.79
CA GLU A 311 4.50 -0.47 -1.81
C GLU A 311 4.37 0.07 -0.38
N MET A 312 3.69 -0.70 0.48
CA MET A 312 3.59 -0.44 1.91
C MET A 312 4.09 -1.66 2.68
N PHE A 313 4.69 -1.44 3.87
CA PHE A 313 5.15 -2.54 4.69
C PHE A 313 3.98 -3.30 5.32
N VAL A 314 3.64 -4.43 4.73
CA VAL A 314 2.52 -5.27 5.16
C VAL A 314 2.91 -6.26 6.26
N PRO A 315 1.98 -6.67 7.14
CA PRO A 315 2.24 -7.66 8.20
C PRO A 315 2.83 -8.98 7.67
N GLY A 316 2.49 -9.36 6.43
CA GLY A 316 3.03 -10.55 5.78
C GLY A 316 4.55 -10.49 5.58
N LEU A 317 5.10 -9.35 5.19
CA LEU A 317 6.57 -9.20 5.09
C LEU A 317 7.26 -9.29 6.43
N LEU A 318 6.66 -8.72 7.49
CA LEU A 318 7.20 -8.87 8.85
C LEU A 318 7.23 -10.34 9.29
N ALA A 319 6.12 -11.06 9.06
CA ALA A 319 6.02 -12.47 9.41
C ALA A 319 7.04 -13.35 8.64
N LEU A 320 7.29 -13.05 7.36
CA LEU A 320 8.32 -13.72 6.57
C LEU A 320 9.74 -13.39 7.06
N ALA A 321 9.98 -12.15 7.49
CA ALA A 321 11.27 -11.77 8.07
C ALA A 321 11.52 -12.47 9.42
N GLU A 322 10.51 -12.49 10.30
CA GLU A 322 10.58 -13.21 11.58
C GLU A 322 10.77 -14.73 11.42
N ALA A 323 10.28 -15.30 10.32
CA ALA A 323 10.48 -16.71 9.98
C ALA A 323 11.81 -17.01 9.27
N GLY A 324 12.65 -16.01 9.04
CA GLY A 324 13.92 -16.15 8.32
C GLY A 324 13.76 -16.38 6.80
N VAL A 325 12.56 -16.22 6.26
CA VAL A 325 12.32 -16.34 4.82
C VAL A 325 12.87 -15.13 4.07
N LEU A 326 12.73 -13.92 4.64
CA LEU A 326 13.40 -12.73 4.11
C LEU A 326 14.81 -12.63 4.70
N SER A 327 15.77 -13.23 4.04
CA SER A 327 17.16 -13.26 4.49
C SER A 327 18.19 -12.95 3.39
N ARG A 328 17.77 -12.95 2.11
CA ARG A 328 18.66 -12.60 1.00
C ARG A 328 18.93 -11.10 1.00
N ARG A 329 20.19 -10.73 1.10
CA ARG A 329 20.63 -9.33 1.04
C ARG A 329 20.77 -8.84 -0.40
N VAL A 330 20.33 -7.61 -0.64
CA VAL A 330 20.49 -6.90 -1.90
C VAL A 330 21.23 -5.60 -1.65
N TYR A 331 22.14 -5.27 -2.54
CA TYR A 331 23.01 -4.11 -2.47
C TYR A 331 22.72 -3.13 -3.60
N PRO A 332 22.91 -1.81 -3.42
CA PRO A 332 22.69 -0.80 -4.47
C PRO A 332 23.76 -0.82 -5.56
N ASP A 333 24.85 -1.53 -5.29
CA ASP A 333 26.01 -1.63 -6.17
C ASP A 333 26.08 -3.03 -6.77
N GLU A 334 26.17 -3.11 -8.11
CA GLU A 334 26.18 -4.39 -8.83
C GLU A 334 27.44 -5.23 -8.51
N ALA A 335 28.59 -4.59 -8.36
CA ALA A 335 29.84 -5.28 -8.03
C ALA A 335 29.77 -5.91 -6.63
N ARG A 336 29.20 -5.17 -5.66
CA ARG A 336 28.93 -5.69 -4.32
C ARG A 336 27.93 -6.84 -4.32
N GLN A 337 26.86 -6.71 -5.13
CA GLN A 337 25.87 -7.79 -5.27
C GLN A 337 26.51 -9.06 -5.82
N ARG A 338 27.31 -8.95 -6.86
CA ARG A 338 28.03 -10.08 -7.45
C ARG A 338 29.06 -10.69 -6.49
N ALA A 339 29.79 -9.87 -5.75
CA ALA A 339 30.74 -10.33 -4.72
C ALA A 339 30.02 -11.12 -3.61
N ALA A 340 28.89 -10.60 -3.10
CA ALA A 340 28.08 -11.27 -2.11
C ALA A 340 27.50 -12.61 -2.62
N GLU A 341 27.10 -12.68 -3.88
CA GLU A 341 26.60 -13.91 -4.51
C GLU A 341 27.68 -14.98 -4.71
N ARG A 342 28.95 -14.58 -4.87
CA ARG A 342 30.11 -15.47 -4.91
C ARG A 342 30.63 -15.87 -3.53
N GLY A 343 30.07 -15.30 -2.46
CA GLY A 343 30.54 -15.54 -1.08
C GLY A 343 31.87 -14.82 -0.75
N GLU A 344 32.26 -13.83 -1.55
CA GLU A 344 33.48 -13.04 -1.36
C GLU A 344 33.21 -11.93 -0.31
N ALA A 345 33.60 -12.20 0.94
CA ALA A 345 33.60 -11.32 2.12
C ALA A 345 32.19 -10.95 2.71
N PRO A 346 32.11 -10.68 4.02
CA PRO A 346 30.92 -10.15 4.64
C PRO A 346 30.73 -8.70 4.18
N VAL A 347 29.78 -8.47 3.26
CA VAL A 347 29.50 -7.13 2.79
C VAL A 347 28.54 -6.46 3.78
N GLU A 348 29.04 -5.47 4.51
CA GLU A 348 28.18 -4.62 5.35
C GLU A 348 27.19 -3.82 4.52
N GLY A 349 25.99 -3.60 5.04
CA GLY A 349 25.06 -2.62 4.52
C GLY A 349 24.03 -3.12 3.49
N GLY A 350 23.88 -4.42 3.23
CA GLY A 350 22.80 -4.92 2.38
C GLY A 350 21.46 -5.06 3.11
N GLY A 351 20.33 -4.77 2.45
CA GLY A 351 18.99 -4.91 3.00
C GLY A 351 18.29 -6.19 2.56
N VAL A 352 17.37 -6.72 3.36
CA VAL A 352 16.57 -7.91 3.04
C VAL A 352 15.18 -7.61 2.52
N ALA A 353 14.76 -6.35 2.59
CA ALA A 353 13.48 -5.89 2.02
C ALA A 353 13.58 -4.43 1.58
N ALA A 354 12.87 -4.09 0.52
CA ALA A 354 12.66 -2.73 0.06
C ALA A 354 11.18 -2.38 0.06
N ARG A 355 10.88 -1.11 0.36
CA ARG A 355 9.51 -0.58 0.41
C ARG A 355 9.05 0.10 -0.87
N ARG A 356 9.89 0.15 -1.87
CA ARG A 356 9.60 0.83 -3.13
C ARG A 356 9.51 -0.13 -4.28
N LEU A 357 8.49 0.04 -5.10
CA LEU A 357 8.29 -0.63 -6.39
C LEU A 357 9.37 -0.33 -7.42
N PHE A 358 10.37 0.53 -7.15
CA PHE A 358 11.28 1.06 -8.18
C PHE A 358 12.76 0.92 -7.84
N PRO A 359 13.62 0.76 -8.86
CA PRO A 359 14.97 0.23 -8.73
C PRO A 359 16.00 1.11 -7.99
N ARG A 360 15.63 2.25 -7.43
CA ARG A 360 16.56 3.13 -6.71
C ARG A 360 16.45 3.09 -5.17
N SER A 361 15.53 2.33 -4.62
CA SER A 361 15.39 2.23 -3.17
C SER A 361 15.93 0.91 -2.66
N VAL A 362 17.09 1.00 -2.06
CA VAL A 362 17.81 -0.13 -1.49
C VAL A 362 17.45 -0.27 -0.02
N GLY A 363 17.12 -1.51 0.34
CA GLY A 363 17.15 -2.13 1.64
C GLY A 363 16.76 -1.33 2.87
N VAL A 364 15.54 -1.54 3.37
CA VAL A 364 15.00 -0.81 4.52
C VAL A 364 14.96 -1.63 5.80
N LEU A 365 15.09 -2.94 5.74
CA LEU A 365 15.27 -3.74 6.93
C LEU A 365 16.75 -4.14 7.05
N PRO A 366 17.48 -3.65 8.06
CA PRO A 366 18.69 -4.31 8.48
C PRO A 366 18.34 -5.77 8.81
N ALA A 367 19.27 -6.69 8.60
CA ALA A 367 19.15 -8.04 9.16
C ALA A 367 18.72 -7.91 10.63
N PRO A 368 17.85 -8.79 11.16
CA PRO A 368 17.13 -8.57 12.39
C PRO A 368 18.06 -8.11 13.50
N ALA A 369 18.11 -6.81 13.73
CA ALA A 369 18.69 -6.26 14.93
C ALA A 369 17.73 -6.67 16.07
N ARG A 370 18.27 -7.20 17.13
CA ARG A 370 17.53 -7.70 18.31
C ARG A 370 16.56 -6.67 18.91
N ASP A 371 16.58 -5.43 18.48
CA ASP A 371 15.78 -4.33 19.01
C ASP A 371 14.36 -4.18 18.46
N VAL A 372 14.04 -4.75 17.28
CA VAL A 372 12.63 -4.84 16.86
C VAL A 372 11.83 -5.73 17.83
N ALA A 373 12.52 -6.62 18.56
CA ALA A 373 11.94 -7.46 19.61
C ALA A 373 11.52 -6.67 20.88
N GLY A 374 12.12 -5.54 21.16
CA GLY A 374 11.80 -4.71 22.35
C GLY A 374 10.44 -4.01 22.22
N ARG A 375 10.10 -3.46 21.05
CA ARG A 375 8.78 -2.84 20.79
C ARG A 375 7.69 -3.87 20.53
N ALA A 376 8.01 -4.98 19.86
CA ALA A 376 7.09 -6.12 19.74
C ALA A 376 6.77 -6.80 21.08
N ARG A 377 7.57 -6.59 22.14
CA ARG A 377 7.25 -7.03 23.49
C ARG A 377 6.25 -6.12 24.21
N ARG A 378 6.24 -4.81 23.95
CA ARG A 378 5.19 -3.91 24.47
C ARG A 378 3.84 -4.19 23.81
N ASP A 379 3.81 -4.37 22.50
CA ASP A 379 2.60 -4.80 21.78
C ASP A 379 2.12 -6.22 22.21
N ARG A 380 3.00 -7.09 22.69
CA ARG A 380 2.61 -8.38 23.26
C ARG A 380 1.97 -8.25 24.67
N HIS A 381 2.35 -7.27 25.46
CA HIS A 381 1.74 -7.04 26.78
C HIS A 381 0.30 -6.51 26.63
N ASP A 382 0.03 -5.65 25.67
CA ASP A 382 -1.32 -5.19 25.37
C ASP A 382 -2.18 -6.30 24.72
N ARG A 383 -1.60 -7.17 23.90
CA ARG A 383 -2.28 -8.37 23.38
C ARG A 383 -2.54 -9.44 24.46
N HIS A 384 -1.78 -9.50 25.54
CA HIS A 384 -2.08 -10.38 26.67
C HIS A 384 -3.29 -9.91 27.47
N ARG A 385 -3.53 -8.60 27.59
CA ARG A 385 -4.76 -8.07 28.18
C ARG A 385 -6.00 -8.33 27.34
N LEU A 386 -5.88 -8.34 26.01
CA LEU A 386 -6.96 -8.70 25.08
C LEU A 386 -7.20 -10.23 25.00
N ARG A 387 -6.26 -11.07 25.46
CA ARG A 387 -6.41 -12.55 25.50
C ARG A 387 -7.11 -13.07 26.75
N GLN A 388 -7.42 -12.23 27.72
CA GLN A 388 -8.21 -12.64 28.91
C GLN A 388 -9.73 -12.50 28.72
N GLN A 389 -10.19 -12.07 27.54
CA GLN A 389 -11.59 -12.28 27.16
C GLN A 389 -11.74 -13.68 26.56
N PRO A 390 -12.77 -14.45 26.96
CA PRO A 390 -12.98 -15.80 26.46
C PRO A 390 -13.14 -15.76 24.94
N VAL A 391 -12.24 -16.46 24.25
CA VAL A 391 -12.29 -16.64 22.79
C VAL A 391 -13.54 -17.46 22.50
N PRO A 392 -14.47 -17.00 21.65
CA PRO A 392 -15.57 -17.85 21.18
C PRO A 392 -14.97 -19.08 20.49
N PRO A 393 -15.58 -20.27 20.63
CA PRO A 393 -15.04 -21.54 20.14
C PRO A 393 -15.08 -21.64 18.62
N GLY A 394 -14.26 -20.90 17.89
CA GLY A 394 -14.31 -20.83 16.42
C GLY A 394 -13.06 -21.27 15.68
N ARG A 395 -11.89 -21.30 16.32
CA ARG A 395 -10.64 -21.62 15.59
C ARG A 395 -10.36 -23.12 15.41
N ALA A 396 -10.77 -23.95 16.35
CA ALA A 396 -10.70 -25.40 16.19
C ALA A 396 -11.79 -25.94 15.24
N GLU A 397 -12.96 -25.30 15.23
CA GLU A 397 -14.07 -25.63 14.34
C GLU A 397 -13.84 -25.24 12.88
N ALA A 398 -13.14 -24.12 12.60
CA ALA A 398 -12.81 -23.72 11.23
C ALA A 398 -11.86 -24.72 10.54
N SER A 399 -10.90 -25.28 11.27
CA SER A 399 -10.02 -26.36 10.76
C SER A 399 -10.76 -27.69 10.58
N ALA A 400 -11.73 -27.98 11.47
CA ALA A 400 -12.59 -29.17 11.36
C ALA A 400 -13.69 -29.01 10.29
N ALA A 401 -14.18 -27.78 10.07
CA ALA A 401 -15.13 -27.44 9.01
C ALA A 401 -14.49 -27.51 7.62
N ALA A 402 -13.24 -27.02 7.47
CA ALA A 402 -12.48 -27.15 6.23
C ALA A 402 -12.21 -28.63 5.87
N ARG A 403 -11.87 -29.45 6.86
CA ARG A 403 -11.71 -30.92 6.65
C ARG A 403 -13.03 -31.60 6.31
N ARG A 404 -14.16 -31.19 6.89
CA ARG A 404 -15.50 -31.73 6.57
C ARG A 404 -15.95 -31.28 5.18
N ALA A 405 -15.70 -30.04 4.76
CA ALA A 405 -16.04 -29.55 3.42
C ALA A 405 -15.24 -30.27 2.32
N LEU A 406 -13.96 -30.54 2.53
CA LEU A 406 -13.12 -31.34 1.63
C LEU A 406 -13.60 -32.79 1.56
N HIS A 407 -14.05 -33.36 2.68
CA HIS A 407 -14.62 -34.73 2.70
C HIS A 407 -15.96 -34.82 1.97
N GLN A 408 -16.85 -33.82 2.11
CA GLN A 408 -18.11 -33.75 1.37
C GLN A 408 -17.90 -33.56 -0.13
N GLN A 409 -16.90 -32.77 -0.56
CA GLN A 409 -16.56 -32.63 -1.99
C GLN A 409 -16.00 -33.94 -2.59
N ARG A 410 -15.30 -34.78 -1.81
CA ARG A 410 -14.91 -36.15 -2.25
C ARG A 410 -16.11 -37.06 -2.49
N LEU A 411 -17.15 -36.98 -1.67
CA LEU A 411 -18.37 -37.77 -1.84
C LEU A 411 -19.20 -37.37 -3.07
N HIS A 412 -19.06 -36.13 -3.54
CA HIS A 412 -19.75 -35.66 -4.74
C HIS A 412 -19.01 -35.91 -6.07
N ARG A 413 -17.74 -36.30 -6.03
CA ARG A 413 -16.91 -36.55 -7.22
C ARG A 413 -16.76 -38.03 -7.61
N ASP A 414 -17.37 -38.97 -6.85
CA ASP A 414 -17.35 -40.40 -7.19
C ASP A 414 -18.62 -40.80 -7.95
N PRO A 415 -18.54 -40.96 -9.30
CA PRO A 415 -19.71 -41.33 -10.12
C PRO A 415 -20.25 -42.73 -9.80
N ALA A 416 -19.47 -43.60 -9.16
CA ALA A 416 -19.84 -45.00 -8.86
C ALA A 416 -20.83 -45.13 -7.71
N ARG A 417 -21.00 -44.12 -6.85
CA ARG A 417 -21.94 -44.16 -5.71
C ARG A 417 -23.32 -43.58 -5.99
N ARG A 418 -23.62 -43.11 -7.20
CA ARG A 418 -24.94 -42.59 -7.59
C ARG A 418 -25.97 -43.67 -8.00
N ARG A 419 -25.62 -44.97 -7.98
CA ARG A 419 -26.57 -46.06 -8.28
C ARG A 419 -27.01 -46.74 -7.00
N GLY A 420 -27.94 -46.12 -6.30
CA GLY A 420 -28.58 -46.80 -5.17
C GLY A 420 -29.32 -45.87 -4.23
N ARG A 421 -30.41 -45.26 -4.69
CA ARG A 421 -31.64 -44.94 -3.93
C ARG A 421 -32.63 -44.25 -4.84
N ARG A 422 -33.63 -44.99 -5.30
CA ARG A 422 -34.86 -44.42 -5.84
C ARG A 422 -35.77 -44.05 -4.66
N PRO A 423 -36.34 -42.83 -4.61
CA PRO A 423 -37.58 -42.62 -3.87
C PRO A 423 -38.78 -42.68 -4.83
N ALA A 424 -39.84 -43.31 -4.34
CA ALA A 424 -41.15 -43.38 -4.98
C ALA A 424 -41.91 -42.06 -4.83
N GLY A 425 -42.63 -41.70 -5.88
CA GLY A 425 -43.95 -41.06 -5.85
C GLY A 425 -44.01 -39.54 -5.67
N GLY A 426 -44.62 -38.84 -6.65
CA GLY A 426 -45.26 -37.56 -6.47
C GLY A 426 -45.05 -36.55 -7.62
N ARG A 427 -45.99 -36.51 -8.58
CA ARG A 427 -46.17 -35.39 -9.58
C ARG A 427 -47.00 -34.26 -8.94
N PRO A 428 -47.22 -33.07 -9.59
CA PRO A 428 -46.69 -32.44 -10.81
C PRO A 428 -46.40 -30.92 -10.72
N GLY A 429 -45.65 -30.39 -11.68
CA GLY A 429 -46.04 -29.17 -12.40
C GLY A 429 -45.57 -27.81 -11.92
N ALA A 430 -44.54 -27.25 -12.57
CA ALA A 430 -44.54 -25.85 -13.00
C ALA A 430 -43.43 -25.62 -14.05
N GLN A 431 -43.89 -25.27 -15.25
CA GLN A 431 -43.06 -24.82 -16.37
C GLN A 431 -42.55 -23.41 -16.11
N TRP A 432 -41.22 -23.23 -16.09
CA TRP A 432 -40.64 -21.92 -16.25
C TRP A 432 -40.07 -21.75 -17.66
N ARG A 433 -40.73 -20.87 -18.42
CA ARG A 433 -40.32 -20.48 -19.77
C ARG A 433 -39.02 -19.72 -19.72
N ARG A 434 -38.03 -20.16 -20.50
CA ARG A 434 -36.84 -19.41 -20.85
C ARG A 434 -37.22 -18.27 -21.81
N ARG A 435 -37.03 -17.02 -21.40
CA ARG A 435 -36.98 -15.89 -22.31
C ARG A 435 -35.53 -15.64 -22.70
N ALA A 436 -35.21 -15.89 -23.96
CA ALA A 436 -33.98 -15.45 -24.60
C ALA A 436 -34.11 -13.95 -24.86
N VAL A 437 -33.17 -13.15 -24.35
CA VAL A 437 -33.02 -11.74 -24.72
C VAL A 437 -32.08 -11.68 -25.91
N GLN A 438 -32.64 -11.40 -27.11
CA GLN A 438 -31.87 -11.09 -28.29
C GLN A 438 -31.39 -9.64 -28.21
N LEU A 439 -30.07 -9.44 -28.09
CA LEU A 439 -29.43 -8.16 -28.30
C LEU A 439 -29.37 -7.88 -29.81
N ARG A 440 -30.15 -6.92 -30.28
CA ARG A 440 -30.06 -6.36 -31.64
C ARG A 440 -28.76 -5.56 -31.80
N ARG A 441 -27.99 -5.90 -32.79
CA ARG A 441 -26.88 -5.08 -33.31
C ARG A 441 -27.47 -3.91 -34.12
N PRO A 442 -26.96 -2.67 -33.99
CA PRO A 442 -27.25 -1.60 -34.95
C PRO A 442 -26.40 -1.79 -36.20
N GLY A 443 -27.05 -1.61 -37.34
CA GLY A 443 -26.46 -1.80 -38.67
C GLY A 443 -25.43 -0.73 -39.04
N SER A 444 -24.45 -1.18 -39.78
CA SER A 444 -23.47 -0.40 -40.51
C SER A 444 -24.14 0.41 -41.62
N ARG A 445 -23.87 1.74 -41.68
CA ARG A 445 -23.98 2.52 -42.91
C ARG A 445 -22.56 2.92 -43.31
N ALA A 446 -22.17 2.44 -44.47
CA ALA A 446 -20.99 2.84 -45.19
C ALA A 446 -21.10 4.31 -45.67
N GLY A 447 -20.04 5.06 -45.54
CA GLY A 447 -19.81 6.36 -46.13
C GLY A 447 -18.33 6.58 -46.26
N GLY A 448 -17.76 6.21 -47.41
CA GLY A 448 -16.36 6.38 -47.73
C GLY A 448 -15.95 7.84 -47.84
N ARG A 449 -14.80 8.17 -47.30
CA ARG A 449 -13.92 9.24 -47.77
C ARG A 449 -12.48 8.73 -47.68
N THR A 450 -11.90 8.63 -48.85
CA THR A 450 -10.48 8.42 -49.10
C THR A 450 -9.67 9.57 -48.51
N PHE A 451 -8.62 9.20 -47.76
CA PHE A 451 -7.62 10.15 -47.27
C PHE A 451 -6.40 10.02 -48.19
N ASP A 452 -5.98 11.14 -48.73
CA ASP A 452 -4.81 11.32 -49.58
C ASP A 452 -3.60 11.62 -48.68
N PRO A 453 -2.46 10.93 -48.82
CA PRO A 453 -1.33 11.11 -47.91
C PRO A 453 -0.26 12.10 -48.41
N ASP A 454 -0.49 12.93 -49.43
CA ASP A 454 0.52 13.89 -49.92
C ASP A 454 -0.06 15.32 -49.92
N ALA A 455 0.09 16.04 -48.82
CA ALA A 455 0.10 17.52 -48.82
C ALA A 455 0.67 18.06 -47.49
N ALA A 456 1.95 18.56 -47.63
CA ALA A 456 2.66 19.57 -46.80
C ALA A 456 2.78 19.37 -45.29
#